data_f062897eee30ae0604b142cc2c2b3e34
#
_entry.id   f062897eee30ae0604b142cc2c2b3e34
#
_cell.length_a   1.000
_cell.length_b   1.000
_cell.length_c   1.000
_cell.angle_alpha   90.00
_cell.angle_beta   90.00
_cell.angle_gamma   90.00
#
_symmetry.space_group_name_H-M   'P 1'
#
loop_
_entity.id
_entity.type
_entity.pdbx_description
1 polymer ?
#
loop_
_entity_poly.entity_id
_entity_poly.type
_entity_poly.pdbx_seq_one_letter_code
_entity_poly.pdbx_strand_id
1 'polypeptide(L)'
;MASCRSSRKPALTPARATVIIMLIMTTTLTATSMSTAEQRLRLMQLASSNLPVGGYSWSQGLEWAVEAGWVPDVAAFERWQRRQMTEGFFTVDLPLFARLYRACEQGDIAAAQRWTAYLLACRETRELREEERNRGAAFARLLSDWQPDCPPPWRSLCQQSQLAGMAWLGVRWRIALPEMALSLGYSWIESAVMAGVKLVPFGQQAAQQLILRLCDHYAAEMPRALAAPDGDIGSATPLAAIASARHETQYSRLFRS
;
A
#
# COMPACT_ATOMS: atom_id res chain seq x y z
N MET A 1 -1.56 -79.84 -28.94
CA MET A 1 -0.97 -78.84 -29.85
C MET A 1 -1.94 -77.65 -29.93
N ALA A 2 -1.67 -76.56 -29.22
CA ALA A 2 -2.43 -75.32 -29.34
C ALA A 2 -1.43 -74.16 -29.25
N SER A 3 -1.30 -73.41 -30.35
CA SER A 3 -0.36 -72.32 -30.57
C SER A 3 -0.87 -71.05 -29.86
N CYS A 4 -0.01 -70.52 -28.97
CA CYS A 4 -0.21 -69.25 -28.30
C CYS A 4 0.23 -68.12 -29.24
N ARG A 5 -0.70 -67.28 -29.68
CA ARG A 5 -0.37 -66.03 -30.45
C ARG A 5 -0.21 -64.90 -29.48
N SER A 6 1.04 -64.40 -29.39
CA SER A 6 1.40 -63.14 -28.71
C SER A 6 0.97 -61.95 -29.55
N SER A 7 0.07 -61.13 -28.99
CA SER A 7 -0.33 -59.83 -29.56
C SER A 7 0.66 -58.74 -29.07
N ARG A 8 1.53 -58.29 -29.95
CA ARG A 8 2.37 -57.06 -29.68
C ARG A 8 1.53 -55.82 -29.86
N LYS A 9 1.50 -54.96 -28.80
CA LYS A 9 0.99 -53.61 -28.89
C LYS A 9 1.96 -52.74 -29.72
N PRO A 10 1.48 -51.84 -30.58
CA PRO A 10 2.36 -50.94 -31.33
C PRO A 10 3.01 -49.87 -30.42
N ALA A 11 4.29 -49.72 -30.51
CA ALA A 11 5.04 -48.66 -29.83
C ALA A 11 4.75 -47.30 -30.46
N LEU A 12 4.43 -46.30 -29.62
CA LEU A 12 4.25 -44.94 -30.05
C LEU A 12 5.60 -44.35 -30.51
N THR A 13 5.62 -43.83 -31.73
CA THR A 13 6.79 -43.21 -32.34
C THR A 13 7.11 -41.87 -31.67
N PRO A 14 8.40 -41.53 -31.46
CA PRO A 14 8.84 -40.33 -30.72
C PRO A 14 8.41 -38.97 -31.34
N ALA A 15 7.98 -38.96 -32.58
CA ALA A 15 7.52 -37.73 -33.26
C ALA A 15 6.21 -37.16 -32.73
N ARG A 16 5.31 -37.96 -32.12
CA ARG A 16 4.05 -37.48 -31.54
C ARG A 16 4.21 -36.90 -30.14
N ALA A 17 5.23 -37.30 -29.38
CA ALA A 17 5.50 -36.77 -28.05
C ALA A 17 6.10 -35.35 -28.14
N THR A 18 6.92 -35.06 -29.15
CA THR A 18 7.55 -33.73 -29.33
C THR A 18 6.52 -32.63 -29.71
N VAL A 19 5.52 -32.98 -30.54
CA VAL A 19 4.46 -32.03 -30.93
C VAL A 19 3.55 -31.67 -29.75
N ILE A 20 3.25 -32.62 -28.87
CA ILE A 20 2.41 -32.34 -27.69
C ILE A 20 3.15 -31.48 -26.64
N ILE A 21 4.46 -31.73 -26.46
CA ILE A 21 5.28 -30.90 -25.56
C ILE A 21 5.47 -29.50 -26.13
N MET A 22 5.59 -29.33 -27.44
CA MET A 22 5.70 -28.01 -28.07
C MET A 22 4.38 -27.23 -28.05
N LEU A 23 3.22 -27.91 -28.06
CA LEU A 23 1.89 -27.26 -27.95
C LEU A 23 1.55 -26.82 -26.53
N ILE A 24 2.13 -27.48 -25.50
CA ILE A 24 1.95 -27.11 -24.09
C ILE A 24 2.84 -25.93 -23.69
N MET A 25 3.99 -25.75 -24.36
CA MET A 25 4.90 -24.62 -24.08
C MET A 25 4.53 -23.31 -24.78
N THR A 26 3.57 -23.30 -25.72
CA THR A 26 3.14 -22.09 -26.43
C THR A 26 1.92 -21.40 -25.84
N THR A 27 1.37 -21.90 -24.74
CA THR A 27 0.38 -21.15 -23.94
C THR A 27 1.06 -20.41 -22.77
N THR A 28 2.23 -19.83 -23.00
CA THR A 28 2.73 -18.75 -22.17
C THR A 28 1.83 -17.55 -22.45
N LEU A 29 0.97 -17.26 -21.48
CA LEU A 29 0.26 -16.00 -21.33
C LEU A 29 1.19 -14.86 -21.78
N THR A 30 0.91 -14.25 -22.92
CA THR A 30 1.44 -12.96 -23.30
C THR A 30 0.81 -11.94 -22.34
N ALA A 31 1.35 -11.91 -21.12
CA ALA A 31 1.13 -10.77 -20.24
C ALA A 31 1.76 -9.58 -20.98
N THR A 32 0.96 -8.82 -21.71
CA THR A 32 1.37 -7.59 -22.36
C THR A 32 2.05 -6.74 -21.32
N SER A 33 3.38 -6.54 -21.41
CA SER A 33 4.10 -5.69 -20.49
C SER A 33 3.58 -4.26 -20.67
N MET A 34 3.12 -3.63 -19.58
CA MET A 34 2.73 -2.23 -19.63
C MET A 34 3.90 -1.37 -20.12
N SER A 35 3.63 -0.41 -20.97
CA SER A 35 4.62 0.59 -21.37
C SER A 35 5.00 1.49 -20.18
N THR A 36 6.18 2.11 -20.22
CA THR A 36 6.61 3.09 -19.20
C THR A 36 5.60 4.25 -19.07
N ALA A 37 4.95 4.66 -20.14
CA ALA A 37 3.92 5.70 -20.12
C ALA A 37 2.68 5.25 -19.35
N GLU A 38 2.21 4.02 -19.59
CA GLU A 38 1.09 3.44 -18.82
C GLU A 38 1.41 3.31 -17.34
N GLN A 39 2.60 2.84 -16.99
CA GLN A 39 3.05 2.74 -15.59
C GLN A 39 3.01 4.12 -14.90
N ARG A 40 3.49 5.17 -15.54
CA ARG A 40 3.44 6.54 -14.99
C ARG A 40 2.00 7.04 -14.81
N LEU A 41 1.11 6.78 -15.75
CA LEU A 41 -0.31 7.14 -15.62
C LEU A 41 -0.98 6.37 -14.47
N ARG A 42 -0.63 5.07 -14.27
CA ARG A 42 -1.10 4.29 -13.12
C ARG A 42 -0.58 4.85 -11.80
N LEU A 43 0.67 5.27 -11.71
CA LEU A 43 1.22 5.93 -10.52
C LEU A 43 0.48 7.23 -10.20
N MET A 44 0.19 8.07 -11.20
CA MET A 44 -0.62 9.27 -10.99
C MET A 44 -2.04 8.94 -10.51
N GLN A 45 -2.67 7.90 -11.06
CA GLN A 45 -3.97 7.43 -10.62
C GLN A 45 -3.95 6.96 -9.15
N LEU A 46 -2.92 6.18 -8.75
CA LEU A 46 -2.78 5.69 -7.38
C LEU A 46 -2.46 6.80 -6.38
N ALA A 47 -1.75 7.84 -6.80
CA ALA A 47 -1.41 9.00 -5.99
C ALA A 47 -2.58 9.98 -5.80
N SER A 48 -3.59 9.93 -6.65
CA SER A 48 -4.69 10.89 -6.67
C SER A 48 -5.54 10.84 -5.40
N SER A 49 -5.86 12.00 -4.84
CA SER A 49 -6.85 12.17 -3.76
C SER A 49 -8.27 11.73 -4.16
N ASN A 50 -8.54 11.62 -5.48
CA ASN A 50 -9.80 11.11 -6.00
C ASN A 50 -9.88 9.58 -6.00
N LEU A 51 -8.79 8.87 -5.65
CA LEU A 51 -8.86 7.42 -5.48
C LEU A 51 -9.87 7.08 -4.37
N PRO A 52 -10.94 6.29 -4.66
CA PRO A 52 -12.05 6.11 -3.72
C PRO A 52 -11.72 5.12 -2.58
N VAL A 53 -10.62 5.37 -1.89
CA VAL A 53 -10.18 4.62 -0.70
C VAL A 53 -10.53 5.33 0.62
N GLY A 54 -11.13 6.53 0.55
CA GLY A 54 -11.59 7.27 1.70
C GLY A 54 -10.49 7.94 2.54
N GLY A 55 -9.29 8.15 1.98
CA GLY A 55 -8.16 8.76 2.69
C GLY A 55 -8.47 10.15 3.27
N TYR A 56 -9.31 10.93 2.60
CA TYR A 56 -9.72 12.27 3.02
C TYR A 56 -10.65 12.30 4.27
N SER A 57 -11.09 11.14 4.75
CA SER A 57 -12.01 11.03 5.90
C SER A 57 -11.29 10.86 7.24
N TRP A 58 -9.97 10.79 7.24
CA TRP A 58 -9.15 10.47 8.38
C TRP A 58 -8.15 11.59 8.68
N SER A 59 -8.12 12.07 9.92
CA SER A 59 -7.20 13.12 10.37
C SER A 59 -5.99 12.59 11.13
N GLN A 60 -6.01 11.30 11.51
CA GLN A 60 -4.97 10.63 12.30
C GLN A 60 -4.66 11.38 13.61
N GLY A 61 -5.73 11.81 14.30
CA GLY A 61 -5.66 12.57 15.55
C GLY A 61 -5.41 14.07 15.39
N LEU A 62 -5.19 14.58 14.18
CA LEU A 62 -4.95 16.01 13.94
C LEU A 62 -6.14 16.85 14.41
N GLU A 63 -7.38 16.42 14.19
CA GLU A 63 -8.57 17.19 14.60
C GLU A 63 -8.56 17.47 16.10
N TRP A 64 -8.34 16.44 16.92
CA TRP A 64 -8.22 16.62 18.37
C TRP A 64 -7.00 17.48 18.75
N ALA A 65 -5.85 17.29 18.08
CA ALA A 65 -4.64 18.05 18.37
C ALA A 65 -4.83 19.56 18.09
N VAL A 66 -5.62 19.92 17.08
CA VAL A 66 -5.99 21.31 16.78
C VAL A 66 -6.93 21.86 17.86
N GLU A 67 -7.97 21.11 18.24
CA GLU A 67 -8.91 21.51 19.31
C GLU A 67 -8.21 21.70 20.67
N ALA A 68 -7.24 20.82 20.96
CA ALA A 68 -6.42 20.91 22.17
C ALA A 68 -5.36 22.04 22.13
N GLY A 69 -5.27 22.80 21.03
CA GLY A 69 -4.33 23.90 20.88
C GLY A 69 -2.88 23.47 20.59
N TRP A 70 -2.64 22.19 20.28
CA TRP A 70 -1.30 21.69 19.96
C TRP A 70 -0.85 22.10 18.56
N VAL A 71 -1.78 22.35 17.65
CA VAL A 71 -1.52 22.71 16.25
C VAL A 71 -2.29 23.99 15.90
N PRO A 72 -1.90 25.16 16.45
CA PRO A 72 -2.64 26.41 16.29
C PRO A 72 -2.43 27.09 14.93
N ASP A 73 -1.35 26.78 14.21
CA ASP A 73 -0.95 27.48 12.99
C ASP A 73 -0.25 26.54 11.98
N VAL A 74 0.04 27.09 10.80
CA VAL A 74 0.68 26.38 9.71
C VAL A 74 2.09 25.87 10.05
N ALA A 75 2.84 26.60 10.88
CA ALA A 75 4.18 26.19 11.27
C ALA A 75 4.13 25.00 12.26
N ALA A 76 3.20 25.01 13.20
CA ALA A 76 2.92 23.89 14.10
C ALA A 76 2.42 22.67 13.31
N PHE A 77 1.56 22.88 12.32
CA PHE A 77 1.09 21.83 11.42
C PHE A 77 2.24 21.19 10.63
N GLU A 78 3.13 21.97 10.04
CA GLU A 78 4.29 21.43 9.33
C GLU A 78 5.18 20.59 10.25
N ARG A 79 5.46 21.06 11.48
CA ARG A 79 6.21 20.29 12.49
C ARG A 79 5.51 18.99 12.86
N TRP A 80 4.18 19.03 13.01
CA TRP A 80 3.36 17.85 13.29
C TRP A 80 3.50 16.80 12.17
N GLN A 81 3.33 17.22 10.91
CA GLN A 81 3.43 16.30 9.77
C GLN A 81 4.84 15.74 9.60
N ARG A 82 5.88 16.54 9.76
CA ARG A 82 7.26 16.06 9.70
C ARG A 82 7.58 15.01 10.76
N ARG A 83 7.05 15.15 11.96
CA ARG A 83 7.19 14.13 13.01
C ARG A 83 6.44 12.85 12.65
N GLN A 84 5.21 12.94 12.19
CA GLN A 84 4.45 11.80 11.72
C GLN A 84 5.19 11.03 10.60
N MET A 85 5.83 11.75 9.67
CA MET A 85 6.68 11.13 8.65
C MET A 85 7.89 10.45 9.27
N THR A 86 8.64 11.15 10.11
CA THR A 86 9.94 10.68 10.64
C THR A 86 9.78 9.55 11.65
N GLU A 87 8.80 9.63 12.53
CA GLU A 87 8.62 8.73 13.66
C GLU A 87 7.61 7.59 13.38
N GLY A 88 6.86 7.67 12.27
CA GLY A 88 5.84 6.70 11.87
C GLY A 88 6.03 6.20 10.44
N PHE A 89 5.83 7.08 9.47
CA PHE A 89 5.80 6.66 8.06
C PHE A 89 7.12 6.06 7.57
N PHE A 90 8.27 6.66 7.95
CA PHE A 90 9.60 6.19 7.57
C PHE A 90 10.10 5.01 8.40
N THR A 91 9.53 4.77 9.57
CA THR A 91 9.96 3.70 10.49
C THR A 91 9.02 2.50 10.49
N VAL A 92 7.79 2.66 10.02
CA VAL A 92 6.79 1.58 9.95
C VAL A 92 6.27 1.37 8.54
N ASP A 93 5.61 2.41 7.96
CA ASP A 93 4.85 2.23 6.72
C ASP A 93 5.75 1.86 5.53
N LEU A 94 6.80 2.63 5.28
CA LEU A 94 7.72 2.37 4.15
C LEU A 94 8.54 1.09 4.32
N PRO A 95 9.14 0.79 5.48
CA PRO A 95 9.82 -0.49 5.68
C PRO A 95 8.89 -1.69 5.48
N LEU A 96 7.67 -1.63 6.03
CA LEU A 96 6.69 -2.71 5.86
C LEU A 96 6.18 -2.81 4.43
N PHE A 97 6.00 -1.66 3.74
CA PHE A 97 5.67 -1.65 2.33
C PHE A 97 6.73 -2.38 1.49
N ALA A 98 8.02 -2.14 1.77
CA ALA A 98 9.12 -2.82 1.09
C ALA A 98 9.10 -4.34 1.34
N ARG A 99 8.76 -4.80 2.56
CA ARG A 99 8.62 -6.23 2.89
C ARG A 99 7.42 -6.87 2.18
N LEU A 100 6.29 -6.19 2.20
CA LEU A 100 5.09 -6.62 1.49
C LEU A 100 5.35 -6.73 -0.01
N TYR A 101 6.02 -5.74 -0.59
CA TYR A 101 6.38 -5.76 -2.01
C TYR A 101 7.27 -6.95 -2.36
N ARG A 102 8.34 -7.20 -1.58
CA ARG A 102 9.23 -8.36 -1.79
C ARG A 102 8.51 -9.69 -1.59
N ALA A 103 7.63 -9.79 -0.59
CA ALA A 103 6.82 -10.99 -0.39
C ALA A 103 5.90 -11.25 -1.60
N CYS A 104 5.33 -10.20 -2.19
CA CYS A 104 4.55 -10.30 -3.43
C CYS A 104 5.41 -10.76 -4.62
N GLU A 105 6.62 -10.21 -4.79
CA GLU A 105 7.55 -10.63 -5.84
C GLU A 105 7.92 -12.11 -5.74
N GLN A 106 8.08 -12.61 -4.52
CA GLN A 106 8.45 -14.01 -4.22
C GLN A 106 7.25 -14.96 -4.21
N GLY A 107 6.02 -14.43 -4.25
CA GLY A 107 4.80 -15.23 -4.08
C GLY A 107 4.63 -15.78 -2.66
N ASP A 108 5.36 -15.25 -1.66
CA ASP A 108 5.31 -15.69 -0.26
C ASP A 108 4.14 -15.05 0.48
N ILE A 109 2.96 -15.67 0.35
CA ILE A 109 1.75 -15.22 1.04
C ILE A 109 1.89 -15.27 2.57
N ALA A 110 2.66 -16.22 3.11
CA ALA A 110 2.84 -16.34 4.55
C ALA A 110 3.66 -15.17 5.11
N ALA A 111 4.73 -14.76 4.42
CA ALA A 111 5.47 -13.56 4.76
C ALA A 111 4.59 -12.30 4.66
N ALA A 112 3.81 -12.17 3.58
CA ALA A 112 2.91 -11.03 3.41
C ALA A 112 1.84 -10.95 4.52
N GLN A 113 1.30 -12.08 4.96
CA GLN A 113 0.38 -12.15 6.10
C GLN A 113 1.04 -11.70 7.41
N ARG A 114 2.26 -12.17 7.70
CA ARG A 114 3.01 -11.74 8.89
C ARG A 114 3.26 -10.24 8.90
N TRP A 115 3.70 -9.67 7.78
CA TRP A 115 3.96 -8.23 7.68
C TRP A 115 2.69 -7.38 7.74
N THR A 116 1.57 -7.85 7.19
CA THR A 116 0.28 -7.17 7.35
C THR A 116 -0.21 -7.21 8.80
N ALA A 117 -0.07 -8.33 9.49
CA ALA A 117 -0.41 -8.45 10.91
C ALA A 117 0.47 -7.51 11.75
N TYR A 118 1.77 -7.43 11.44
CA TYR A 118 2.69 -6.51 12.11
C TYR A 118 2.31 -5.05 11.91
N LEU A 119 1.96 -4.67 10.67
CA LEU A 119 1.46 -3.33 10.34
C LEU A 119 0.24 -2.96 11.19
N LEU A 120 -0.75 -3.85 11.27
CA LEU A 120 -1.97 -3.64 12.06
C LEU A 120 -1.65 -3.54 13.57
N ALA A 121 -0.66 -4.27 14.05
CA ALA A 121 -0.21 -4.19 15.46
C ALA A 121 0.48 -2.84 15.76
N CYS A 122 1.15 -2.23 14.78
CA CYS A 122 1.74 -0.89 14.90
C CYS A 122 0.70 0.24 14.90
N ARG A 123 -0.57 -0.02 14.58
CA ARG A 123 -1.66 0.97 14.67
C ARG A 123 -2.17 1.03 16.12
N GLU A 124 -1.69 2.00 16.88
CA GLU A 124 -1.80 2.10 18.33
C GLU A 124 -3.25 2.24 18.82
N THR A 125 -4.13 2.92 18.03
CA THR A 125 -5.52 3.20 18.41
C THR A 125 -6.51 2.36 17.60
N ARG A 126 -7.75 2.29 18.10
CA ARG A 126 -8.83 1.63 17.35
C ARG A 126 -9.07 2.32 16.01
N GLU A 127 -9.12 3.65 16.01
CA GLU A 127 -9.40 4.43 14.79
C GLU A 127 -8.32 4.26 13.73
N LEU A 128 -7.03 4.24 14.10
CA LEU A 128 -5.93 3.97 13.16
C LEU A 128 -6.01 2.56 12.57
N ARG A 129 -6.43 1.55 13.36
CA ARG A 129 -6.67 0.19 12.84
C ARG A 129 -7.89 0.13 11.93
N GLU A 130 -8.95 0.87 12.25
CA GLU A 130 -10.15 0.97 11.40
C GLU A 130 -9.84 1.69 10.09
N GLU A 131 -9.05 2.76 10.12
CA GLU A 131 -8.56 3.42 8.91
C GLU A 131 -7.86 2.43 7.98
N GLU A 132 -6.85 1.71 8.49
CA GLU A 132 -6.07 0.75 7.71
C GLU A 132 -6.97 -0.30 7.03
N ARG A 133 -7.90 -0.88 7.80
CA ARG A 133 -8.85 -1.88 7.29
C ARG A 133 -9.84 -1.30 6.29
N ASN A 134 -10.41 -0.13 6.58
CA ASN A 134 -11.39 0.50 5.69
C ASN A 134 -10.76 0.88 4.35
N ARG A 135 -9.54 1.42 4.38
CA ARG A 135 -8.78 1.75 3.17
C ARG A 135 -8.38 0.50 2.40
N GLY A 136 -7.97 -0.56 3.10
CA GLY A 136 -7.69 -1.87 2.49
C GLY A 136 -8.93 -2.45 1.81
N ALA A 137 -10.06 -2.49 2.50
CA ALA A 137 -11.31 -3.00 1.94
C ALA A 137 -11.80 -2.18 0.72
N ALA A 138 -11.65 -0.85 0.76
CA ALA A 138 -11.97 0.01 -0.37
C ALA A 138 -11.03 -0.24 -1.56
N PHE A 139 -9.72 -0.36 -1.31
CA PHE A 139 -8.74 -0.66 -2.36
C PHE A 139 -8.95 -2.04 -2.98
N ALA A 140 -9.30 -3.04 -2.17
CA ALA A 140 -9.59 -4.39 -2.66
C ALA A 140 -10.82 -4.46 -3.59
N ARG A 141 -11.80 -3.56 -3.42
CA ARG A 141 -12.90 -3.41 -4.39
C ARG A 141 -12.39 -2.92 -5.73
N LEU A 142 -11.54 -1.89 -5.76
CA LEU A 142 -10.90 -1.43 -7.00
C LEU A 142 -10.05 -2.52 -7.65
N LEU A 143 -9.30 -3.29 -6.84
CA LEU A 143 -8.53 -4.42 -7.34
C LEU A 143 -9.42 -5.47 -8.01
N SER A 144 -10.61 -5.72 -7.50
CA SER A 144 -11.54 -6.70 -8.11
C SER A 144 -11.94 -6.30 -9.52
N ASP A 145 -12.06 -5.01 -9.79
CA ASP A 145 -12.38 -4.49 -11.13
C ASP A 145 -11.14 -4.43 -12.03
N TRP A 146 -9.99 -4.01 -11.49
CA TRP A 146 -8.77 -3.83 -12.27
C TRP A 146 -7.99 -5.12 -12.53
N GLN A 147 -8.10 -6.09 -11.60
CA GLN A 147 -7.38 -7.35 -11.60
C GLN A 147 -8.29 -8.48 -11.08
N PRO A 148 -9.31 -8.89 -11.87
CA PRO A 148 -10.27 -9.91 -11.45
C PRO A 148 -9.62 -11.28 -11.19
N ASP A 149 -8.43 -11.51 -11.75
CA ASP A 149 -7.60 -12.71 -11.59
C ASP A 149 -6.76 -12.72 -10.29
N CYS A 150 -6.90 -11.73 -9.40
CA CYS A 150 -6.20 -11.72 -8.11
C CYS A 150 -6.59 -12.97 -7.30
N PRO A 151 -5.62 -13.83 -6.91
CA PRO A 151 -5.91 -15.07 -6.19
C PRO A 151 -6.56 -14.80 -4.83
N PRO A 152 -7.50 -15.66 -4.37
CA PRO A 152 -8.25 -15.45 -3.13
C PRO A 152 -7.40 -15.15 -1.89
N PRO A 153 -6.25 -15.82 -1.63
CA PRO A 153 -5.42 -15.49 -0.47
C PRO A 153 -4.86 -14.07 -0.51
N TRP A 154 -4.42 -13.60 -1.69
CA TRP A 154 -3.93 -12.24 -1.88
C TRP A 154 -5.05 -11.20 -1.79
N ARG A 155 -6.21 -11.50 -2.37
CA ARG A 155 -7.40 -10.63 -2.28
C ARG A 155 -7.82 -10.43 -0.83
N SER A 156 -7.85 -11.49 -0.03
CA SER A 156 -8.15 -11.42 1.40
C SER A 156 -7.14 -10.56 2.16
N LEU A 157 -5.85 -10.63 1.80
CA LEU A 157 -4.80 -9.83 2.39
C LEU A 157 -4.96 -8.33 2.03
N CYS A 158 -5.24 -8.04 0.76
CA CYS A 158 -5.48 -6.67 0.28
C CYS A 158 -6.67 -6.00 0.96
N GLN A 159 -7.67 -6.78 1.40
CA GLN A 159 -8.81 -6.27 2.18
C GLN A 159 -8.42 -5.78 3.57
N GLN A 160 -7.30 -6.26 4.11
CA GLN A 160 -6.86 -5.89 5.46
C GLN A 160 -6.01 -4.63 5.49
N SER A 161 -5.33 -4.31 4.38
CA SER A 161 -4.43 -3.16 4.29
C SER A 161 -4.31 -2.64 2.86
N GLN A 162 -4.39 -1.31 2.72
CA GLN A 162 -4.10 -0.64 1.45
C GLN A 162 -2.64 -0.87 1.02
N LEU A 163 -1.70 -0.90 1.97
CA LEU A 163 -0.29 -1.13 1.67
C LEU A 163 -0.09 -2.50 1.01
N ALA A 164 -0.74 -3.53 1.53
CA ALA A 164 -0.70 -4.88 0.95
C ALA A 164 -1.27 -4.89 -0.48
N GLY A 165 -2.39 -4.19 -0.69
CA GLY A 165 -3.00 -4.05 -2.01
C GLY A 165 -2.12 -3.32 -3.01
N MET A 166 -1.50 -2.22 -2.60
CA MET A 166 -0.57 -1.44 -3.44
C MET A 166 0.71 -2.24 -3.75
N ALA A 167 1.25 -2.98 -2.78
CA ALA A 167 2.42 -3.83 -2.99
C ALA A 167 2.13 -4.92 -4.02
N TRP A 168 1.01 -5.64 -3.88
CA TRP A 168 0.59 -6.66 -4.82
C TRP A 168 0.38 -6.09 -6.23
N LEU A 169 -0.30 -4.94 -6.33
CA LEU A 169 -0.59 -4.30 -7.61
C LEU A 169 0.69 -3.79 -8.29
N GLY A 170 1.65 -3.24 -7.53
CA GLY A 170 2.94 -2.79 -8.04
C GLY A 170 3.71 -3.92 -8.72
N VAL A 171 3.77 -5.07 -8.09
CA VAL A 171 4.39 -6.28 -8.67
C VAL A 171 3.64 -6.74 -9.92
N ARG A 172 2.30 -6.77 -9.85
CA ARG A 172 1.46 -7.17 -10.99
C ARG A 172 1.62 -6.25 -12.19
N TRP A 173 1.74 -4.95 -11.98
CA TRP A 173 1.96 -3.95 -13.02
C TRP A 173 3.43 -3.74 -13.37
N ARG A 174 4.34 -4.48 -12.73
CA ARG A 174 5.80 -4.34 -12.92
C ARG A 174 6.30 -2.91 -12.71
N ILE A 175 5.73 -2.22 -11.76
CA ILE A 175 6.15 -0.89 -11.33
C ILE A 175 7.12 -1.07 -10.16
N ALA A 176 8.32 -0.56 -10.27
CA ALA A 176 9.37 -0.75 -9.27
C ALA A 176 8.97 -0.22 -7.88
N LEU A 177 9.48 -0.87 -6.82
CA LEU A 177 9.21 -0.49 -5.44
C LEU A 177 9.42 1.01 -5.15
N PRO A 178 10.52 1.67 -5.58
CA PRO A 178 10.70 3.11 -5.33
C PRO A 178 9.61 3.97 -5.96
N GLU A 179 9.17 3.64 -7.18
CA GLU A 179 8.10 4.36 -7.88
C GLU A 179 6.75 4.21 -7.16
N MET A 180 6.44 2.99 -6.69
CA MET A 180 5.24 2.73 -5.89
C MET A 180 5.29 3.48 -4.56
N ALA A 181 6.46 3.56 -3.92
CA ALA A 181 6.66 4.31 -2.69
C ALA A 181 6.45 5.82 -2.89
N LEU A 182 6.88 6.39 -4.03
CA LEU A 182 6.60 7.79 -4.37
C LEU A 182 5.10 8.08 -4.45
N SER A 183 4.34 7.20 -5.13
CA SER A 183 2.88 7.33 -5.21
C SER A 183 2.21 7.25 -3.83
N LEU A 184 2.65 6.30 -2.99
CA LEU A 184 2.15 6.12 -1.62
C LEU A 184 2.43 7.37 -0.77
N GLY A 185 3.65 7.89 -0.81
CA GLY A 185 4.06 9.05 -0.04
C GLY A 185 3.34 10.33 -0.45
N TYR A 186 3.23 10.58 -1.76
CA TYR A 186 2.49 11.73 -2.26
C TYR A 186 1.01 11.69 -1.82
N SER A 187 0.34 10.54 -1.96
CA SER A 187 -1.04 10.38 -1.54
C SER A 187 -1.23 10.63 -0.04
N TRP A 188 -0.28 10.18 0.80
CA TRP A 188 -0.31 10.43 2.24
C TRP A 188 -0.11 11.93 2.54
N ILE A 189 0.90 12.59 1.95
CA ILE A 189 1.19 14.01 2.13
C ILE A 189 -0.01 14.87 1.73
N GLU A 190 -0.55 14.62 0.52
CA GLU A 190 -1.68 15.39 0.00
C GLU A 190 -2.91 15.24 0.91
N SER A 191 -3.25 14.03 1.33
CA SER A 191 -4.38 13.76 2.23
C SER A 191 -4.22 14.48 3.57
N ALA A 192 -3.02 14.43 4.16
CA ALA A 192 -2.71 15.09 5.42
C ALA A 192 -2.80 16.61 5.32
N VAL A 193 -2.24 17.21 4.26
CA VAL A 193 -2.30 18.67 4.05
C VAL A 193 -3.74 19.12 3.78
N MET A 194 -4.54 18.35 3.03
CA MET A 194 -5.95 18.66 2.80
C MET A 194 -6.80 18.55 4.08
N ALA A 195 -6.48 17.66 5.00
CA ALA A 195 -7.06 17.66 6.33
C ALA A 195 -6.68 18.93 7.11
N GLY A 196 -5.40 19.34 7.02
CA GLY A 196 -4.92 20.57 7.62
C GLY A 196 -5.66 21.82 7.13
N VAL A 197 -5.93 21.94 5.82
CA VAL A 197 -6.71 23.06 5.24
C VAL A 197 -8.09 23.21 5.87
N LYS A 198 -8.70 22.12 6.33
CA LYS A 198 -10.03 22.14 6.96
C LYS A 198 -9.98 22.49 8.45
N LEU A 199 -8.86 22.22 9.11
CA LEU A 199 -8.75 22.28 10.57
C LEU A 199 -7.90 23.45 11.07
N VAL A 200 -6.88 23.86 10.31
CA VAL A 200 -5.90 24.87 10.70
C VAL A 200 -6.07 26.11 9.82
N PRO A 201 -5.89 27.34 10.34
CA PRO A 201 -6.17 28.55 9.58
C PRO A 201 -5.09 28.88 8.55
N PHE A 202 -5.04 28.10 7.44
CA PHE A 202 -4.25 28.41 6.26
C PHE A 202 -4.99 28.06 4.95
N GLY A 203 -4.69 28.80 3.88
CA GLY A 203 -5.38 28.65 2.60
C GLY A 203 -4.68 27.73 1.63
N GLN A 204 -5.29 27.51 0.46
CA GLN A 204 -4.82 26.60 -0.59
C GLN A 204 -3.40 26.90 -1.08
N GLN A 205 -3.02 28.18 -1.18
CA GLN A 205 -1.67 28.54 -1.61
C GLN A 205 -0.61 28.07 -0.61
N ALA A 206 -0.86 28.26 0.70
CA ALA A 206 0.03 27.76 1.75
C ALA A 206 0.06 26.21 1.76
N ALA A 207 -1.07 25.55 1.47
CA ALA A 207 -1.14 24.11 1.34
C ALA A 207 -0.21 23.58 0.22
N GLN A 208 -0.19 24.21 -0.95
CA GLN A 208 0.68 23.82 -2.05
C GLN A 208 2.17 24.00 -1.69
N GLN A 209 2.50 25.07 -0.97
CA GLN A 209 3.86 25.28 -0.45
C GLN A 209 4.27 24.20 0.57
N LEU A 210 3.34 23.78 1.43
CA LEU A 210 3.56 22.69 2.39
C LEU A 210 3.78 21.36 1.69
N ILE A 211 2.93 21.02 0.71
CA ILE A 211 3.09 19.78 -0.09
C ILE A 211 4.50 19.76 -0.71
N LEU A 212 4.93 20.83 -1.34
CA LEU A 212 6.27 20.92 -1.93
C LEU A 212 7.37 20.58 -0.91
N ARG A 213 7.39 21.28 0.24
CA ARG A 213 8.42 21.07 1.28
C ARG A 213 8.37 19.69 1.93
N LEU A 214 7.17 19.11 2.09
CA LEU A 214 7.01 17.76 2.64
C LEU A 214 7.44 16.71 1.62
N CYS A 215 7.19 16.92 0.32
CA CYS A 215 7.68 16.06 -0.76
C CYS A 215 9.22 16.07 -0.85
N ASP A 216 9.87 17.24 -0.69
CA ASP A 216 11.32 17.32 -0.66
C ASP A 216 11.91 16.52 0.50
N HIS A 217 11.33 16.66 1.70
CA HIS A 217 11.73 15.87 2.87
C HIS A 217 11.48 14.37 2.65
N TYR A 218 10.34 14.00 2.08
CA TYR A 218 10.00 12.61 1.77
C TYR A 218 11.02 11.99 0.80
N ALA A 219 11.32 12.67 -0.30
CA ALA A 219 12.24 12.19 -1.33
C ALA A 219 13.65 11.96 -0.79
N ALA A 220 14.11 12.80 0.13
CA ALA A 220 15.43 12.69 0.76
C ALA A 220 15.55 11.45 1.68
N GLU A 221 14.48 11.10 2.43
CA GLU A 221 14.51 10.04 3.45
C GLU A 221 13.98 8.69 2.93
N MET A 222 13.17 8.66 1.89
CA MET A 222 12.52 7.47 1.37
C MET A 222 13.51 6.31 1.07
N PRO A 223 14.67 6.53 0.42
CA PRO A 223 15.58 5.42 0.11
C PRO A 223 16.10 4.73 1.38
N ARG A 224 16.41 5.48 2.42
CA ARG A 224 16.85 4.97 3.72
C ARG A 224 15.74 4.17 4.40
N ALA A 225 14.53 4.69 4.39
CA ALA A 225 13.37 4.04 4.99
C ALA A 225 13.03 2.70 4.30
N LEU A 226 13.09 2.63 2.97
CA LEU A 226 12.87 1.39 2.21
C LEU A 226 13.96 0.33 2.47
N ALA A 227 15.16 0.75 2.85
CA ALA A 227 16.31 -0.12 3.15
C ALA A 227 16.45 -0.47 4.64
N ALA A 228 15.58 0.07 5.52
CA ALA A 228 15.67 -0.16 6.96
C ALA A 228 15.67 -1.66 7.30
N PRO A 229 16.53 -2.15 8.20
CA PRO A 229 16.55 -3.55 8.63
C PRO A 229 15.31 -3.88 9.47
N ASP A 230 14.99 -5.19 9.58
CA ASP A 230 13.77 -5.64 10.27
C ASP A 230 13.75 -5.23 11.76
N GLY A 231 14.92 -5.20 12.40
CA GLY A 231 15.05 -4.80 13.81
C GLY A 231 14.78 -3.33 14.09
N ASP A 232 14.79 -2.48 13.05
CA ASP A 232 14.54 -1.05 13.15
C ASP A 232 13.09 -0.67 12.81
N ILE A 233 12.26 -1.67 12.47
CA ILE A 233 10.85 -1.44 12.17
C ILE A 233 10.08 -1.26 13.47
N GLY A 234 9.62 -0.07 13.70
CA GLY A 234 8.83 0.28 14.87
C GLY A 234 8.70 1.78 15.00
N SER A 235 7.69 2.20 15.70
CA SER A 235 7.41 3.63 15.89
C SER A 235 6.97 3.89 17.31
N ALA A 236 7.30 5.08 17.77
CA ALA A 236 6.59 5.72 18.86
C ALA A 236 6.27 7.15 18.43
N THR A 237 5.03 7.37 18.01
CA THR A 237 4.46 8.71 17.82
C THR A 237 3.53 9.05 18.99
N PRO A 238 4.02 9.19 20.24
CA PRO A 238 3.18 9.20 21.43
C PRO A 238 2.15 10.34 21.41
N LEU A 239 2.51 11.50 20.88
CA LEU A 239 1.57 12.62 20.79
C LEU A 239 0.46 12.33 19.77
N ALA A 240 0.76 11.70 18.64
CA ALA A 240 -0.24 11.31 17.66
C ALA A 240 -1.15 10.20 18.20
N ALA A 241 -0.58 9.22 18.89
CA ALA A 241 -1.35 8.15 19.53
C ALA A 241 -2.29 8.70 20.61
N ILE A 242 -1.82 9.64 21.46
CA ILE A 242 -2.65 10.32 22.45
C ILE A 242 -3.77 11.12 21.76
N ALA A 243 -3.44 11.89 20.73
CA ALA A 243 -4.41 12.69 19.99
C ALA A 243 -5.48 11.80 19.34
N SER A 244 -5.06 10.70 18.67
CA SER A 244 -5.99 9.74 18.09
C SER A 244 -6.86 9.04 19.13
N ALA A 245 -6.29 8.61 20.27
CA ALA A 245 -7.06 8.01 21.37
C ALA A 245 -8.08 8.99 21.98
N ARG A 246 -7.73 10.26 22.11
CA ARG A 246 -8.64 11.32 22.59
C ARG A 246 -9.73 11.64 21.58
N HIS A 247 -9.41 11.58 20.29
CA HIS A 247 -10.39 11.76 19.23
C HIS A 247 -11.51 10.71 19.28
N GLU A 248 -11.22 9.48 19.71
CA GLU A 248 -12.25 8.41 19.84
C GLU A 248 -13.44 8.82 20.73
N THR A 249 -13.24 9.74 21.68
CA THR A 249 -14.26 10.24 22.60
C THR A 249 -14.65 11.68 22.36
N GLN A 250 -14.15 12.33 21.31
CA GLN A 250 -14.47 13.71 20.97
C GLN A 250 -15.95 13.86 20.60
N TYR A 251 -16.63 14.83 21.18
CA TYR A 251 -18.07 15.00 21.03
C TYR A 251 -18.49 15.43 19.62
N SER A 252 -17.80 16.40 19.05
CA SER A 252 -18.04 16.89 17.70
C SER A 252 -16.86 16.54 16.81
N ARG A 253 -17.12 15.88 15.68
CA ARG A 253 -16.07 15.37 14.78
C ARG A 253 -16.39 15.67 13.33
N LEU A 254 -15.41 16.22 12.62
CA LEU A 254 -15.45 16.40 11.17
C LEU A 254 -14.90 15.16 10.45
N PHE A 255 -13.91 14.49 11.07
CA PHE A 255 -13.23 13.31 10.56
C PHE A 255 -13.65 12.05 11.31
N ARG A 256 -13.26 10.88 10.76
CA ARG A 256 -13.45 9.59 11.41
C ARG A 256 -12.35 9.26 12.43
N SER A 257 -11.19 9.92 12.29
CA SER A 257 -10.08 9.83 13.26
C SER A 257 -9.26 11.11 13.28
#